data_5924da41d3bf86ab70f165a4ef1f9758
#
_entry.id   5924da41d3bf86ab70f165a4ef1f9758
#
_cell.length_a   1.000
_cell.length_b   1.000
_cell.length_c   1.000
_cell.angle_alpha   90.00
_cell.angle_beta   90.00
_cell.angle_gamma   90.00
#
_symmetry.space_group_name_H-M   'P 1'
#
loop_
_entity.id
_entity.type
_entity.pdbx_description
1 polymer ?
#
loop_
_entity_poly.entity_id
_entity_poly.type
_entity_poly.pdbx_seq_one_letter_code
_entity_poly.pdbx_strand_id
1 'polypeptide(L)'
;MTKPPTMVSRACATLLGVPAETAERLKADARSAVYRTALRDGRTVIVKLYTSTALRNALTEATAIRAAAAVVPVPEVLGRGALSDGGATALVMSDLGPLTLGSSVEAGRTSRTQALKDLGALLTRLHRAPLAASTARRPFFDSVAPLTRRCPSDLLGTIGPALAVLADTPDSAPTVWCHGDVHFDNVVLAGPARTRHLVDFTDAAPGHRESDLAHALVMTDAHSPWDRAALTGAYTLAWNDTRLAAWVVLHTLSSLAHAAPGPDHALWSDRLADLARRTPHLFRPLPQKGTR
;
A
#
# COMPACT_ATOMS: atom_id res chain seq x y z
N MET A 1 3.55 -7.61 -26.01
CA MET A 1 2.95 -8.76 -25.28
C MET A 1 3.46 -10.05 -25.92
N THR A 2 3.77 -11.05 -25.12
CA THR A 2 4.37 -12.33 -25.53
C THR A 2 3.40 -13.48 -25.26
N LYS A 3 3.77 -14.72 -25.68
CA LYS A 3 3.01 -15.93 -25.31
C LYS A 3 2.84 -15.97 -23.77
N PRO A 4 1.61 -16.22 -23.28
CA PRO A 4 1.36 -16.21 -21.84
C PRO A 4 2.09 -17.37 -21.14
N PRO A 5 2.62 -17.17 -19.92
CA PRO A 5 3.10 -18.26 -19.09
C PRO A 5 1.98 -19.28 -18.83
N THR A 6 2.34 -20.56 -18.70
CA THR A 6 1.38 -21.67 -18.49
C THR A 6 0.43 -21.39 -17.32
N MET A 7 0.93 -20.86 -16.21
CA MET A 7 0.12 -20.55 -15.03
C MET A 7 -0.90 -19.42 -15.29
N VAL A 8 -0.54 -18.40 -16.08
CA VAL A 8 -1.45 -17.30 -16.47
C VAL A 8 -2.55 -17.86 -17.37
N SER A 9 -2.19 -18.68 -18.40
CA SER A 9 -3.17 -19.31 -19.29
C SER A 9 -4.15 -20.18 -18.51
N ARG A 10 -3.63 -20.97 -17.56
CA ARG A 10 -4.46 -21.81 -16.70
C ARG A 10 -5.39 -21.00 -15.82
N ALA A 11 -4.89 -19.93 -15.18
CA ALA A 11 -5.70 -19.05 -14.35
C ALA A 11 -6.90 -18.47 -15.14
N CYS A 12 -6.66 -17.96 -16.35
CA CYS A 12 -7.73 -17.44 -17.21
C CYS A 12 -8.73 -18.52 -17.62
N ALA A 13 -8.25 -19.69 -18.06
CA ALA A 13 -9.12 -20.79 -18.44
C ALA A 13 -9.97 -21.33 -17.29
N THR A 14 -9.36 -21.49 -16.09
CA THR A 14 -10.05 -22.05 -14.91
C THR A 14 -11.03 -21.05 -14.31
N LEU A 15 -10.65 -19.77 -14.17
CA LEU A 15 -11.43 -18.80 -13.43
C LEU A 15 -12.42 -18.02 -14.29
N LEU A 16 -12.16 -17.87 -15.58
CA LEU A 16 -12.98 -17.09 -16.50
C LEU A 16 -13.62 -17.95 -17.62
N GLY A 17 -13.19 -19.21 -17.79
CA GLY A 17 -13.61 -20.05 -18.91
C GLY A 17 -13.04 -19.59 -20.27
N VAL A 18 -12.13 -18.60 -20.30
CA VAL A 18 -11.59 -18.00 -21.53
C VAL A 18 -10.06 -18.11 -21.51
N PRO A 19 -9.44 -18.71 -22.55
CA PRO A 19 -7.98 -18.81 -22.62
C PRO A 19 -7.31 -17.46 -22.80
N ALA A 20 -6.11 -17.32 -22.20
CA ALA A 20 -5.21 -16.20 -22.49
C ALA A 20 -4.61 -16.34 -23.88
N GLU A 21 -4.51 -15.23 -24.61
CA GLU A 21 -3.86 -15.14 -25.92
C GLU A 21 -2.42 -14.64 -25.79
N THR A 22 -2.25 -13.52 -25.09
CA THR A 22 -0.93 -12.91 -24.80
C THR A 22 -0.88 -12.42 -23.37
N ALA A 23 0.34 -12.27 -22.83
CA ALA A 23 0.56 -11.65 -21.53
C ALA A 23 1.84 -10.78 -21.52
N GLU A 24 1.79 -9.74 -20.70
CA GLU A 24 2.92 -8.89 -20.37
C GLU A 24 3.09 -8.90 -18.85
N ARG A 25 4.30 -9.19 -18.37
CA ARG A 25 4.59 -9.13 -16.95
C ARG A 25 4.83 -7.69 -16.52
N LEU A 26 3.98 -7.16 -15.66
CA LEU A 26 4.08 -5.80 -15.13
C LEU A 26 5.01 -5.71 -13.92
N LYS A 27 4.91 -6.69 -12.99
CA LYS A 27 5.67 -6.71 -11.73
C LYS A 27 5.87 -8.15 -11.27
N ALA A 28 6.95 -8.40 -10.55
CA ALA A 28 7.13 -9.63 -9.78
C ALA A 28 7.98 -9.36 -8.54
N ASP A 29 7.62 -10.00 -7.43
CA ASP A 29 8.36 -10.02 -6.19
C ASP A 29 8.39 -11.45 -5.59
N ALA A 30 8.87 -11.60 -4.36
CA ALA A 30 8.92 -12.90 -3.70
C ALA A 30 7.53 -13.50 -3.37
N ARG A 31 6.47 -12.68 -3.36
CA ARG A 31 5.10 -13.07 -2.97
C ARG A 31 4.20 -13.29 -4.15
N SER A 32 4.39 -12.51 -5.23
CA SER A 32 3.46 -12.49 -6.37
C SER A 32 4.12 -12.05 -7.68
N ALA A 33 3.42 -12.39 -8.78
CA ALA A 33 3.72 -11.86 -10.12
C ALA A 33 2.42 -11.34 -10.75
N VAL A 34 2.48 -10.15 -11.33
CA VAL A 34 1.33 -9.44 -11.94
C VAL A 34 1.50 -9.39 -13.44
N TYR A 35 0.45 -9.77 -14.15
CA TYR A 35 0.43 -9.80 -15.62
C TYR A 35 -0.78 -9.04 -16.16
N ARG A 36 -0.56 -8.20 -17.18
CA ARG A 36 -1.61 -7.74 -18.08
C ARG A 36 -1.81 -8.78 -19.17
N THR A 37 -3.01 -9.28 -19.32
CA THR A 37 -3.30 -10.45 -20.14
C THR A 37 -4.44 -10.15 -21.11
N ALA A 38 -4.20 -10.29 -22.42
CA ALA A 38 -5.25 -10.29 -23.42
C ALA A 38 -5.88 -11.68 -23.49
N LEU A 39 -7.21 -11.74 -23.51
CA LEU A 39 -7.99 -12.95 -23.62
C LEU A 39 -8.45 -13.14 -25.08
N ARG A 40 -8.76 -14.40 -25.47
CA ARG A 40 -9.23 -14.71 -26.81
C ARG A 40 -10.59 -14.10 -27.18
N ASP A 41 -11.36 -13.65 -26.17
CA ASP A 41 -12.63 -12.94 -26.40
C ASP A 41 -12.44 -11.40 -26.53
N GLY A 42 -11.21 -10.93 -26.66
CA GLY A 42 -10.86 -9.52 -26.86
C GLY A 42 -10.76 -8.68 -25.57
N ARG A 43 -11.13 -9.22 -24.41
CA ARG A 43 -10.95 -8.53 -23.12
C ARG A 43 -9.49 -8.51 -22.70
N THR A 44 -9.11 -7.47 -21.96
CA THR A 44 -7.84 -7.42 -21.22
C THR A 44 -8.10 -7.46 -19.73
N VAL A 45 -7.33 -8.27 -19.01
CA VAL A 45 -7.46 -8.48 -17.56
C VAL A 45 -6.10 -8.39 -16.87
N ILE A 46 -6.11 -8.11 -15.58
CA ILE A 46 -4.93 -8.26 -14.71
C ILE A 46 -5.01 -9.61 -14.02
N VAL A 47 -3.96 -10.42 -14.19
CA VAL A 47 -3.77 -11.70 -13.50
C VAL A 47 -2.66 -11.56 -12.49
N LYS A 48 -2.97 -11.72 -11.21
CA LYS A 48 -2.00 -11.73 -10.12
C LYS A 48 -1.86 -13.17 -9.61
N LEU A 49 -0.65 -13.72 -9.75
CA LEU A 49 -0.31 -15.06 -9.28
C LEU A 49 0.42 -14.94 -7.95
N TYR A 50 -0.08 -15.61 -6.93
CA TYR A 50 0.54 -15.68 -5.60
C TYR A 50 1.27 -17.00 -5.41
N THR A 51 2.45 -16.95 -4.78
CA THR A 51 3.17 -18.14 -4.37
C THR A 51 2.40 -18.93 -3.28
N SER A 52 2.73 -20.18 -3.09
CA SER A 52 2.09 -21.03 -2.07
C SER A 52 2.16 -20.45 -0.65
N THR A 53 3.23 -19.72 -0.33
CA THR A 53 3.41 -19.03 0.96
C THR A 53 2.55 -17.80 1.12
N ALA A 54 1.96 -17.29 0.04
CA ALA A 54 1.17 -16.04 0.00
C ALA A 54 -0.32 -16.28 -0.27
N LEU A 55 -0.84 -17.50 -0.10
CA LEU A 55 -2.24 -17.85 -0.38
C LEU A 55 -3.25 -16.98 0.39
N ARG A 56 -2.95 -16.68 1.65
CA ARG A 56 -3.80 -15.81 2.48
C ARG A 56 -3.92 -14.40 1.90
N ASN A 57 -2.87 -13.90 1.26
CA ASN A 57 -2.86 -12.56 0.67
C ASN A 57 -3.87 -12.44 -0.47
N ALA A 58 -4.01 -13.45 -1.32
CA ALA A 58 -5.02 -13.47 -2.39
C ALA A 58 -6.46 -13.37 -1.86
N LEU A 59 -6.74 -14.03 -0.72
CA LEU A 59 -8.04 -13.94 -0.07
C LEU A 59 -8.28 -12.56 0.55
N THR A 60 -7.28 -12.07 1.28
CA THR A 60 -7.35 -10.74 1.93
C THR A 60 -7.51 -9.64 0.90
N GLU A 61 -6.72 -9.65 -0.17
CA GLU A 61 -6.81 -8.66 -1.25
C GLU A 61 -8.18 -8.67 -1.92
N ALA A 62 -8.68 -9.83 -2.33
CA ALA A 62 -10.01 -9.93 -2.94
C ALA A 62 -11.13 -9.46 -1.99
N THR A 63 -11.01 -9.72 -0.70
CA THR A 63 -11.98 -9.29 0.31
C THR A 63 -11.92 -7.77 0.51
N ALA A 64 -10.72 -7.19 0.60
CA ALA A 64 -10.52 -5.76 0.74
C ALA A 64 -11.03 -4.99 -0.49
N ILE A 65 -10.73 -5.47 -1.72
CA ILE A 65 -11.24 -4.87 -2.95
C ILE A 65 -12.77 -4.86 -2.95
N ARG A 66 -13.42 -5.98 -2.61
CA ARG A 66 -14.90 -6.05 -2.57
C ARG A 66 -15.50 -5.13 -1.51
N ALA A 67 -14.89 -5.01 -0.33
CA ALA A 67 -15.32 -4.08 0.69
C ALA A 67 -15.15 -2.62 0.25
N ALA A 68 -14.01 -2.30 -0.37
CA ALA A 68 -13.69 -0.98 -0.88
C ALA A 68 -14.60 -0.55 -2.05
N ALA A 69 -15.03 -1.49 -2.90
CA ALA A 69 -15.89 -1.24 -4.06
C ALA A 69 -17.21 -0.51 -3.72
N ALA A 70 -17.69 -0.63 -2.49
CA ALA A 70 -18.90 0.06 -2.03
C ALA A 70 -18.71 1.58 -1.88
N VAL A 71 -17.47 2.07 -1.75
CA VAL A 71 -17.19 3.47 -1.35
C VAL A 71 -16.12 4.15 -2.19
N VAL A 72 -15.25 3.41 -2.86
CA VAL A 72 -14.17 3.95 -3.68
C VAL A 72 -14.03 3.14 -4.97
N PRO A 73 -13.71 3.77 -6.13
CA PRO A 73 -13.42 3.04 -7.34
C PRO A 73 -12.21 2.11 -7.16
N VAL A 74 -12.38 0.85 -7.53
CA VAL A 74 -11.37 -0.21 -7.47
C VAL A 74 -11.52 -1.12 -8.68
N PRO A 75 -10.57 -2.00 -9.01
CA PRO A 75 -10.77 -3.03 -10.04
C PRO A 75 -11.91 -3.98 -9.65
N GLU A 76 -12.63 -4.48 -10.64
CA GLU A 76 -13.58 -5.57 -10.44
C GLU A 76 -12.82 -6.89 -10.25
N VAL A 77 -13.18 -7.66 -9.22
CA VAL A 77 -12.67 -9.02 -9.01
C VAL A 77 -13.44 -9.98 -9.89
N LEU A 78 -12.86 -10.42 -11.00
CA LEU A 78 -13.47 -11.30 -12.00
C LEU A 78 -13.38 -12.78 -11.60
N GLY A 79 -12.34 -13.16 -10.86
CA GLY A 79 -12.17 -14.53 -10.40
C GLY A 79 -11.03 -14.66 -9.40
N ARG A 80 -11.11 -15.68 -8.54
CA ARG A 80 -10.06 -16.04 -7.58
C ARG A 80 -10.12 -17.54 -7.29
N GLY A 81 -8.97 -18.18 -7.25
CA GLY A 81 -8.91 -19.61 -6.91
C GLY A 81 -7.51 -20.18 -6.89
N ALA A 82 -7.38 -21.33 -6.23
CA ALA A 82 -6.17 -22.15 -6.32
C ALA A 82 -6.08 -22.78 -7.72
N LEU A 83 -4.86 -22.87 -8.24
CA LEU A 83 -4.59 -23.57 -9.48
C LEU A 83 -4.24 -25.03 -9.17
N SER A 84 -4.74 -25.95 -9.98
CA SER A 84 -4.84 -27.40 -9.71
C SER A 84 -3.54 -28.12 -9.37
N ASP A 85 -2.39 -27.53 -9.58
CA ASP A 85 -1.09 -28.14 -9.27
C ASP A 85 -0.54 -27.71 -7.90
N GLY A 86 -1.39 -27.18 -7.01
CA GLY A 86 -1.08 -26.92 -5.60
C GLY A 86 -0.06 -25.82 -5.31
N GLY A 87 0.55 -25.21 -6.32
CA GLY A 87 1.68 -24.29 -6.14
C GLY A 87 1.35 -22.80 -6.14
N ALA A 88 0.16 -22.39 -6.59
CA ALA A 88 -0.20 -20.98 -6.72
C ALA A 88 -1.70 -20.74 -6.55
N THR A 89 -2.03 -19.53 -6.14
CA THR A 89 -3.40 -18.97 -6.23
C THR A 89 -3.39 -17.81 -7.20
N ALA A 90 -4.45 -17.70 -7.98
CA ALA A 90 -4.65 -16.57 -8.89
C ALA A 90 -5.79 -15.66 -8.39
N LEU A 91 -5.60 -14.37 -8.59
CA LEU A 91 -6.61 -13.33 -8.54
C LEU A 91 -6.68 -12.67 -9.92
N VAL A 92 -7.87 -12.67 -10.53
CA VAL A 92 -8.10 -12.05 -11.82
C VAL A 92 -9.01 -10.85 -11.64
N MET A 93 -8.60 -9.72 -12.20
CA MET A 93 -9.27 -8.42 -12.05
C MET A 93 -9.43 -7.73 -13.39
N SER A 94 -10.35 -6.77 -13.47
CA SER A 94 -10.46 -5.88 -14.63
C SER A 94 -9.17 -5.09 -14.86
N ASP A 95 -8.76 -4.89 -16.10
CA ASP A 95 -7.67 -3.98 -16.46
C ASP A 95 -8.20 -2.56 -16.54
N LEU A 96 -7.62 -1.67 -15.76
CA LEU A 96 -7.95 -0.24 -15.71
C LEU A 96 -7.06 0.61 -16.63
N GLY A 97 -6.14 -0.02 -17.36
CA GLY A 97 -5.14 0.64 -18.20
C GLY A 97 -3.83 0.94 -17.48
N PRO A 98 -2.85 1.52 -18.20
CA PRO A 98 -1.49 1.70 -17.70
C PRO A 98 -1.24 3.05 -17.02
N LEU A 99 -2.18 3.99 -17.08
CA LEU A 99 -1.95 5.36 -16.62
C LEU A 99 -2.15 5.46 -15.11
N THR A 100 -1.06 5.66 -14.36
CA THR A 100 -1.11 5.91 -12.92
C THR A 100 -1.18 7.42 -12.62
N LEU A 101 -1.60 7.76 -11.40
CA LEU A 101 -1.54 9.13 -10.90
C LEU A 101 -0.07 9.60 -10.83
N GLY A 102 0.87 8.71 -10.46
CA GLY A 102 2.31 8.98 -10.43
C GLY A 102 2.82 9.39 -11.81
N SER A 103 2.61 8.55 -12.83
CA SER A 103 3.02 8.87 -14.21
C SER A 103 2.31 10.13 -14.76
N SER A 104 1.10 10.45 -14.29
CA SER A 104 0.41 11.68 -14.66
C SER A 104 1.04 12.94 -14.04
N VAL A 105 1.53 12.82 -12.79
CA VAL A 105 2.28 13.90 -12.11
C VAL A 105 3.63 14.11 -12.77
N GLU A 106 4.40 13.06 -13.00
CA GLU A 106 5.69 13.10 -13.67
C GLU A 106 5.62 13.76 -15.06
N ALA A 107 4.56 13.46 -15.80
CA ALA A 107 4.30 14.05 -17.11
C ALA A 107 3.68 15.47 -17.06
N GLY A 108 3.52 16.07 -15.86
CA GLY A 108 2.93 17.40 -15.68
C GLY A 108 1.44 17.49 -16.04
N ARG A 109 0.74 16.37 -16.25
CA ARG A 109 -0.70 16.34 -16.59
C ARG A 109 -1.59 16.51 -15.37
N THR A 110 -1.10 16.20 -14.19
CA THR A 110 -1.75 16.43 -12.90
C THR A 110 -0.77 17.17 -12.00
N SER A 111 -1.18 18.28 -11.38
CA SER A 111 -0.30 18.92 -10.40
C SER A 111 -0.12 18.05 -9.15
N ARG A 112 1.05 18.11 -8.54
CA ARG A 112 1.36 17.39 -7.30
C ARG A 112 0.34 17.69 -6.20
N THR A 113 -0.01 18.95 -6.02
CA THR A 113 -1.03 19.39 -5.04
C THR A 113 -2.38 18.73 -5.30
N GLN A 114 -2.80 18.64 -6.58
CA GLN A 114 -4.06 17.97 -6.92
C GLN A 114 -3.98 16.47 -6.66
N ALA A 115 -2.86 15.82 -6.99
CA ALA A 115 -2.66 14.40 -6.73
C ALA A 115 -2.71 14.07 -5.22
N LEU A 116 -2.12 14.91 -4.37
CA LEU A 116 -2.19 14.77 -2.92
C LEU A 116 -3.63 14.93 -2.39
N LYS A 117 -4.38 15.90 -2.90
CA LYS A 117 -5.81 16.06 -2.56
C LYS A 117 -6.63 14.86 -3.01
N ASP A 118 -6.41 14.37 -4.22
CA ASP A 118 -7.09 13.17 -4.73
C ASP A 118 -6.83 11.96 -3.83
N LEU A 119 -5.58 11.77 -3.40
CA LEU A 119 -5.18 10.67 -2.51
C LEU A 119 -5.85 10.78 -1.13
N GLY A 120 -5.87 11.97 -0.52
CA GLY A 120 -6.57 12.22 0.75
C GLY A 120 -8.07 11.95 0.66
N ALA A 121 -8.70 12.35 -0.44
CA ALA A 121 -10.12 12.08 -0.69
C ALA A 121 -10.40 10.58 -0.92
N LEU A 122 -9.51 9.85 -1.61
CA LEU A 122 -9.62 8.40 -1.79
C LEU A 122 -9.51 7.67 -0.45
N LEU A 123 -8.53 8.03 0.38
CA LEU A 123 -8.37 7.48 1.73
C LEU A 123 -9.58 7.76 2.61
N THR A 124 -10.15 8.97 2.56
CA THR A 124 -11.39 9.28 3.29
C THR A 124 -12.50 8.30 2.94
N ARG A 125 -12.68 8.00 1.65
CA ARG A 125 -13.71 7.06 1.19
C ARG A 125 -13.39 5.63 1.60
N LEU A 126 -12.15 5.17 1.38
CA LEU A 126 -11.72 3.82 1.76
C LEU A 126 -11.94 3.56 3.25
N HIS A 127 -11.58 4.51 4.11
CA HIS A 127 -11.72 4.37 5.57
C HIS A 127 -13.18 4.42 6.06
N ARG A 128 -14.13 4.62 5.15
CA ARG A 128 -15.58 4.44 5.39
C ARG A 128 -16.10 3.11 4.88
N ALA A 129 -15.25 2.28 4.26
CA ALA A 129 -15.65 0.95 3.80
C ALA A 129 -16.14 0.11 4.98
N PRO A 130 -17.21 -0.67 4.80
CA PRO A 130 -17.75 -1.48 5.86
C PRO A 130 -16.76 -2.56 6.31
N LEU A 131 -16.58 -2.68 7.62
CA LEU A 131 -15.89 -3.80 8.25
C LEU A 131 -16.94 -4.77 8.78
N ALA A 132 -16.79 -6.06 8.56
CA ALA A 132 -17.63 -7.04 9.23
C ALA A 132 -17.40 -6.97 10.75
N ALA A 133 -18.46 -7.12 11.54
CA ALA A 133 -18.38 -7.04 13.01
C ALA A 133 -17.37 -8.05 13.61
N SER A 134 -17.15 -9.17 12.91
CA SER A 134 -16.15 -10.19 13.27
C SER A 134 -14.71 -9.87 12.83
N THR A 135 -14.52 -8.75 12.13
CA THR A 135 -13.19 -8.40 11.60
C THR A 135 -12.35 -7.81 12.73
N ALA A 136 -11.50 -8.64 13.32
CA ALA A 136 -10.57 -8.20 14.34
C ALA A 136 -9.51 -7.27 13.75
N ARG A 137 -9.17 -6.21 14.47
CA ARG A 137 -7.99 -5.39 14.17
C ARG A 137 -6.75 -6.27 14.23
N ARG A 138 -5.81 -6.05 13.29
CA ARG A 138 -4.51 -6.69 13.36
C ARG A 138 -3.83 -6.31 14.68
N PRO A 139 -3.30 -7.28 15.45
CA PRO A 139 -2.53 -6.99 16.65
C PRO A 139 -1.38 -6.02 16.38
N PHE A 140 -1.00 -5.22 17.36
CA PHE A 140 0.08 -4.22 17.21
C PHE A 140 1.36 -4.86 16.61
N PHE A 141 1.83 -5.97 17.17
CA PHE A 141 3.03 -6.65 16.67
C PHE A 141 2.89 -7.10 15.22
N ASP A 142 1.75 -7.62 14.81
CA ASP A 142 1.51 -8.03 13.42
C ASP A 142 1.46 -6.84 12.46
N SER A 143 1.08 -5.66 12.96
CA SER A 143 1.05 -4.44 12.18
C SER A 143 2.44 -3.85 11.96
N VAL A 144 3.32 -3.91 12.98
CA VAL A 144 4.65 -3.31 12.93
C VAL A 144 5.75 -4.27 12.49
N ALA A 145 5.57 -5.58 12.68
CA ALA A 145 6.58 -6.58 12.32
C ALA A 145 7.04 -6.52 10.85
N PRO A 146 6.16 -6.34 9.85
CA PRO A 146 6.61 -6.18 8.47
C PRO A 146 7.51 -4.97 8.26
N LEU A 147 7.22 -3.87 8.98
CA LEU A 147 7.94 -2.59 8.86
C LEU A 147 9.29 -2.61 9.60
N THR A 148 9.41 -3.42 10.66
CA THR A 148 10.60 -3.45 11.52
C THR A 148 11.56 -4.59 11.21
N ARG A 149 11.14 -5.58 10.41
CA ARG A 149 11.90 -6.83 10.15
C ARG A 149 13.34 -6.61 9.69
N ARG A 150 13.59 -5.55 8.91
CA ARG A 150 14.91 -5.23 8.37
C ARG A 150 15.60 -4.07 9.10
N CYS A 151 14.93 -3.48 10.09
CA CYS A 151 15.50 -2.35 10.81
C CYS A 151 16.59 -2.83 11.77
N PRO A 152 17.76 -2.20 11.76
CA PRO A 152 18.80 -2.42 12.77
C PRO A 152 18.27 -2.18 14.17
N SER A 153 18.71 -3.00 15.15
CA SER A 153 18.21 -2.97 16.52
C SER A 153 18.50 -1.65 17.26
N ASP A 154 19.63 -1.02 16.97
CA ASP A 154 20.02 0.28 17.50
C ASP A 154 19.07 1.39 17.01
N LEU A 155 18.72 1.41 15.72
CA LEU A 155 17.74 2.34 15.16
C LEU A 155 16.34 2.10 15.71
N LEU A 156 15.92 0.83 15.88
CA LEU A 156 14.66 0.52 16.56
C LEU A 156 14.65 1.02 18.01
N GLY A 157 15.78 0.91 18.70
CA GLY A 157 15.95 1.48 20.05
C GLY A 157 15.72 2.99 20.08
N THR A 158 16.16 3.73 19.06
CA THR A 158 16.02 5.19 18.99
C THR A 158 14.56 5.63 18.83
N ILE A 159 13.73 4.87 18.13
CA ILE A 159 12.30 5.18 17.93
C ILE A 159 11.39 4.51 18.99
N GLY A 160 11.97 3.98 20.07
CA GLY A 160 11.21 3.35 21.18
C GLY A 160 10.02 4.16 21.67
N PRO A 161 10.12 5.50 21.88
CA PRO A 161 8.97 6.32 22.25
C PRO A 161 7.86 6.33 21.19
N ALA A 162 8.19 6.37 19.90
CA ALA A 162 7.19 6.27 18.84
C ALA A 162 6.47 4.92 18.87
N LEU A 163 7.21 3.82 19.06
CA LEU A 163 6.62 2.48 19.20
C LEU A 163 5.73 2.39 20.44
N ALA A 164 6.09 3.03 21.56
CA ALA A 164 5.24 3.08 22.74
C ALA A 164 3.91 3.80 22.47
N VAL A 165 3.93 4.96 21.79
CA VAL A 165 2.70 5.66 21.38
C VAL A 165 1.79 4.77 20.55
N LEU A 166 2.35 3.96 19.66
CA LEU A 166 1.57 3.05 18.81
C LEU A 166 1.03 1.85 19.61
N ALA A 167 1.81 1.34 20.55
CA ALA A 167 1.40 0.22 21.42
C ALA A 167 0.29 0.62 22.41
N ASP A 168 0.34 1.86 22.92
CA ASP A 168 -0.64 2.39 23.88
C ASP A 168 -1.96 2.82 23.20
N THR A 169 -2.15 2.47 21.94
CA THR A 169 -3.40 2.82 21.23
C THR A 169 -4.57 2.06 21.84
N PRO A 170 -5.62 2.76 22.31
CA PRO A 170 -6.76 2.12 22.95
C PRO A 170 -7.48 1.14 22.01
N ASP A 171 -8.01 0.03 22.55
CA ASP A 171 -8.82 -0.91 21.78
C ASP A 171 -10.09 -0.27 21.21
N SER A 172 -10.58 0.80 21.85
CA SER A 172 -11.72 1.61 21.37
C SER A 172 -11.38 2.52 20.18
N ALA A 173 -10.12 2.63 19.78
CA ALA A 173 -9.76 3.43 18.61
C ALA A 173 -10.40 2.84 17.35
N PRO A 174 -11.02 3.68 16.50
CA PRO A 174 -11.72 3.20 15.31
C PRO A 174 -10.79 2.40 14.39
N THR A 175 -11.22 1.17 14.08
CA THR A 175 -10.58 0.31 13.08
C THR A 175 -11.22 0.59 11.71
N VAL A 176 -10.40 0.70 10.68
CA VAL A 176 -10.82 0.90 9.28
C VAL A 176 -10.15 -0.12 8.37
N TRP A 177 -10.62 -0.26 7.15
CA TRP A 177 -9.83 -0.89 6.10
C TRP A 177 -8.67 0.01 5.74
N CYS A 178 -7.45 -0.41 6.08
CA CYS A 178 -6.23 0.21 5.58
C CYS A 178 -5.83 -0.45 4.26
N HIS A 179 -5.33 0.34 3.32
CA HIS A 179 -4.77 -0.13 2.06
C HIS A 179 -3.38 -0.79 2.30
N GLY A 180 -2.58 -0.18 3.16
CA GLY A 180 -1.27 -0.66 3.55
C GLY A 180 -0.12 -0.28 2.62
N ASP A 181 -0.41 0.21 1.39
CA ASP A 181 0.60 0.62 0.39
C ASP A 181 0.11 1.83 -0.43
N VAL A 182 -0.18 2.95 0.25
CA VAL A 182 -0.82 4.13 -0.36
C VAL A 182 0.22 5.05 -0.97
N HIS A 183 0.28 5.11 -2.31
CA HIS A 183 1.10 6.07 -3.06
C HIS A 183 0.50 6.32 -4.45
N PHE A 184 1.08 7.27 -5.21
CA PHE A 184 0.52 7.71 -6.49
C PHE A 184 0.45 6.61 -7.56
N ASP A 185 1.38 5.63 -7.56
CA ASP A 185 1.37 4.56 -8.55
C ASP A 185 0.34 3.48 -8.26
N ASN A 186 -0.19 3.42 -7.03
CA ASN A 186 -1.32 2.59 -6.66
C ASN A 186 -2.68 3.29 -6.88
N VAL A 187 -2.69 4.38 -7.67
CA VAL A 187 -3.90 5.04 -8.15
C VAL A 187 -3.89 5.05 -9.68
N VAL A 188 -4.79 4.28 -10.32
CA VAL A 188 -4.94 4.23 -11.78
C VAL A 188 -6.01 5.21 -12.24
N LEU A 189 -5.72 5.94 -13.30
CA LEU A 189 -6.63 6.88 -13.97
C LEU A 189 -7.33 6.17 -15.13
N ALA A 190 -8.55 5.66 -14.90
CA ALA A 190 -9.26 4.85 -15.86
C ALA A 190 -10.38 5.61 -16.58
N GLY A 191 -10.62 5.20 -17.81
CA GLY A 191 -11.68 5.72 -18.68
C GLY A 191 -11.46 7.17 -19.14
N PRO A 192 -12.36 7.70 -19.98
CA PRO A 192 -12.26 9.07 -20.52
C PRO A 192 -12.28 10.16 -19.44
N ALA A 193 -13.05 9.93 -18.38
CA ALA A 193 -13.14 10.85 -17.23
C ALA A 193 -11.92 10.78 -16.28
N ARG A 194 -10.95 9.90 -16.55
CA ARG A 194 -9.78 9.65 -15.69
C ARG A 194 -10.16 9.44 -14.23
N THR A 195 -11.17 8.61 -14.01
CA THR A 195 -11.60 8.23 -12.65
C THR A 195 -10.44 7.58 -11.91
N ARG A 196 -10.21 8.01 -10.65
CA ARG A 196 -9.13 7.51 -9.79
C ARG A 196 -9.57 6.21 -9.14
N HIS A 197 -8.89 5.11 -9.46
CA HIS A 197 -9.12 3.78 -8.89
C HIS A 197 -7.94 3.40 -8.00
N LEU A 198 -8.21 2.98 -6.77
CA LEU A 198 -7.19 2.36 -5.92
C LEU A 198 -6.93 0.93 -6.39
N VAL A 199 -5.66 0.55 -6.48
CA VAL A 199 -5.19 -0.79 -6.91
C VAL A 199 -4.14 -1.32 -5.94
N ASP A 200 -3.83 -2.62 -6.05
CA ASP A 200 -2.83 -3.33 -5.24
C ASP A 200 -3.13 -3.35 -3.74
N PHE A 201 -4.21 -4.02 -3.37
CA PHE A 201 -4.63 -4.24 -1.97
C PHE A 201 -3.90 -5.41 -1.29
N THR A 202 -2.68 -5.76 -1.72
CA THR A 202 -1.90 -6.91 -1.20
C THR A 202 -1.64 -6.82 0.30
N ASP A 203 -1.36 -5.64 0.79
CA ASP A 203 -1.04 -5.38 2.18
C ASP A 203 -2.24 -4.83 2.98
N ALA A 204 -3.43 -4.82 2.34
CA ALA A 204 -4.64 -4.33 2.99
C ALA A 204 -5.00 -5.13 4.23
N ALA A 205 -5.39 -4.43 5.27
CA ALA A 205 -5.79 -5.03 6.54
C ALA A 205 -6.64 -4.08 7.39
N PRO A 206 -7.45 -4.60 8.30
CA PRO A 206 -8.04 -3.78 9.35
C PRO A 206 -6.96 -3.17 10.24
N GLY A 207 -7.02 -1.85 10.43
CA GLY A 207 -5.98 -1.13 11.16
C GLY A 207 -6.37 0.29 11.54
N HIS A 208 -5.38 1.06 11.96
CA HIS A 208 -5.56 2.47 12.28
C HIS A 208 -5.41 3.32 11.04
N ARG A 209 -6.34 4.23 10.81
CA ARG A 209 -6.33 5.17 9.68
C ARG A 209 -5.06 6.00 9.58
N GLU A 210 -4.43 6.29 10.72
CA GLU A 210 -3.19 7.05 10.78
C GLU A 210 -2.01 6.29 10.14
N SER A 211 -2.05 4.96 10.09
CA SER A 211 -1.04 4.16 9.39
C SER A 211 -1.04 4.44 7.88
N ASP A 212 -2.22 4.38 7.24
CA ASP A 212 -2.35 4.68 5.81
C ASP A 212 -2.04 6.15 5.49
N LEU A 213 -2.54 7.07 6.33
CA LEU A 213 -2.28 8.49 6.14
C LEU A 213 -0.79 8.81 6.26
N ALA A 214 -0.09 8.19 7.23
CA ALA A 214 1.35 8.32 7.40
C ALA A 214 2.12 7.70 6.23
N HIS A 215 1.70 6.50 5.77
CA HIS A 215 2.30 5.87 4.61
C HIS A 215 2.19 6.76 3.36
N ALA A 216 1.02 7.33 3.10
CA ALA A 216 0.81 8.25 2.01
C ALA A 216 1.73 9.50 2.11
N LEU A 217 1.86 10.10 3.31
CA LEU A 217 2.77 11.23 3.54
C LEU A 217 4.23 10.89 3.24
N VAL A 218 4.68 9.71 3.68
CA VAL A 218 6.06 9.25 3.51
C VAL A 218 6.33 8.89 2.05
N MET A 219 5.51 8.04 1.44
CA MET A 219 5.76 7.52 0.09
C MET A 219 5.51 8.52 -1.02
N THR A 220 4.70 9.55 -0.78
CA THR A 220 4.53 10.66 -1.74
C THR A 220 5.48 11.82 -1.47
N ASP A 221 6.40 11.70 -0.51
CA ASP A 221 7.31 12.78 -0.14
C ASP A 221 6.60 14.08 0.27
N ALA A 222 5.45 13.97 0.94
CA ALA A 222 4.66 15.11 1.37
C ALA A 222 5.19 15.71 2.70
N HIS A 223 6.48 16.10 2.70
CA HIS A 223 7.18 16.62 3.90
C HIS A 223 7.03 18.14 4.06
N SER A 224 6.81 18.87 2.96
CA SER A 224 6.54 20.30 3.06
C SER A 224 5.22 20.56 3.78
N PRO A 225 5.08 21.68 4.54
CA PRO A 225 3.81 22.05 5.15
C PRO A 225 2.66 22.12 4.13
N TRP A 226 2.93 22.58 2.91
CA TRP A 226 1.95 22.73 1.84
C TRP A 226 1.46 21.38 1.30
N ASP A 227 2.38 20.45 1.03
CA ASP A 227 2.04 19.11 0.56
C ASP A 227 1.30 18.32 1.63
N ARG A 228 1.78 18.40 2.88
CA ARG A 228 1.09 17.80 4.01
C ARG A 228 -0.34 18.35 4.13
N ALA A 229 -0.51 19.67 4.08
CA ALA A 229 -1.83 20.31 4.13
C ALA A 229 -2.71 19.92 2.95
N ALA A 230 -2.14 19.75 1.74
CA ALA A 230 -2.91 19.32 0.57
C ALA A 230 -3.51 17.91 0.76
N LEU A 231 -2.73 16.96 1.28
CA LEU A 231 -3.19 15.59 1.54
C LEU A 231 -4.15 15.54 2.73
N THR A 232 -3.72 16.07 3.89
CA THR A 232 -4.51 15.99 5.13
C THR A 232 -5.76 16.86 5.12
N GLY A 233 -5.75 18.01 4.42
CA GLY A 233 -6.92 18.86 4.26
C GLY A 233 -8.02 18.26 3.38
N ALA A 234 -7.67 17.32 2.49
CA ALA A 234 -8.64 16.54 1.72
C ALA A 234 -9.11 15.26 2.43
N TYR A 235 -8.44 14.88 3.51
CA TYR A 235 -8.83 13.76 4.37
C TYR A 235 -9.78 14.24 5.46
N THR A 236 -11.05 13.89 5.40
CA THR A 236 -12.11 14.50 6.23
C THR A 236 -12.47 13.74 7.50
N LEU A 237 -11.83 12.60 7.79
CA LEU A 237 -12.04 11.86 9.03
C LEU A 237 -11.08 12.35 10.11
N ALA A 238 -11.54 12.39 11.36
CA ALA A 238 -10.67 12.76 12.49
C ALA A 238 -9.54 11.74 12.67
N TRP A 239 -8.36 12.21 13.03
CA TRP A 239 -7.19 11.40 13.38
C TRP A 239 -6.52 11.93 14.64
N ASN A 240 -5.60 11.14 15.20
CA ASN A 240 -4.76 11.54 16.33
C ASN A 240 -3.39 11.98 15.81
N ASP A 241 -3.02 13.25 16.02
CA ASP A 241 -1.76 13.81 15.51
C ASP A 241 -0.51 13.13 16.06
N THR A 242 -0.51 12.77 17.35
CA THR A 242 0.63 12.08 17.96
C THR A 242 0.83 10.70 17.36
N ARG A 243 -0.26 9.96 17.15
CA ARG A 243 -0.23 8.64 16.52
C ARG A 243 0.15 8.73 15.05
N LEU A 244 -0.36 9.73 14.31
CA LEU A 244 0.05 9.99 12.93
C LEU A 244 1.56 10.26 12.86
N ALA A 245 2.10 11.10 13.75
CA ALA A 245 3.53 11.39 13.79
C ALA A 245 4.35 10.13 14.10
N ALA A 246 3.91 9.28 15.05
CA ALA A 246 4.58 8.03 15.37
C ALA A 246 4.59 7.04 14.18
N TRP A 247 3.48 6.94 13.42
CA TRP A 247 3.44 6.14 12.19
C TRP A 247 4.36 6.71 11.10
N VAL A 248 4.44 8.04 10.95
CA VAL A 248 5.39 8.68 10.00
C VAL A 248 6.83 8.30 10.35
N VAL A 249 7.21 8.34 11.63
CA VAL A 249 8.54 7.90 12.09
C VAL A 249 8.79 6.44 11.71
N LEU A 250 7.83 5.55 11.99
CA LEU A 250 7.98 4.12 11.71
C LEU A 250 8.07 3.81 10.21
N HIS A 251 7.22 4.42 9.38
CA HIS A 251 7.29 4.23 7.92
C HIS A 251 8.60 4.80 7.34
N THR A 252 9.08 5.94 7.83
CA THR A 252 10.37 6.51 7.40
C THR A 252 11.53 5.58 7.75
N LEU A 253 11.55 5.02 8.97
CA LEU A 253 12.57 4.04 9.36
C LEU A 253 12.48 2.77 8.52
N SER A 254 11.27 2.28 8.24
CA SER A 254 11.06 1.12 7.38
C SER A 254 11.61 1.37 5.97
N SER A 255 11.34 2.54 5.39
CA SER A 255 11.86 2.93 4.07
C SER A 255 13.40 2.98 4.07
N LEU A 256 14.01 3.55 5.11
CA LEU A 256 15.46 3.54 5.30
C LEU A 256 16.03 2.11 5.33
N ALA A 257 15.39 1.21 6.07
CA ALA A 257 15.85 -0.16 6.22
C ALA A 257 15.71 -1.01 4.93
N HIS A 258 14.84 -0.58 4.00
CA HIS A 258 14.66 -1.22 2.70
C HIS A 258 15.46 -0.56 1.57
N ALA A 259 15.95 0.65 1.79
CA ALA A 259 16.74 1.37 0.79
C ALA A 259 18.11 0.70 0.57
N ALA A 260 18.48 0.52 -0.70
CA ALA A 260 19.83 0.09 -1.03
C ALA A 260 20.85 1.17 -0.64
N PRO A 261 22.10 0.79 -0.31
CA PRO A 261 23.17 1.76 -0.09
C PRO A 261 23.31 2.72 -1.28
N GLY A 262 23.33 4.02 -1.02
CA GLY A 262 23.42 5.06 -2.05
C GLY A 262 22.49 6.25 -1.79
N PRO A 263 22.08 6.96 -2.86
CA PRO A 263 21.29 8.19 -2.75
C PRO A 263 19.96 8.00 -1.97
N ASP A 264 19.25 6.90 -2.21
CA ASP A 264 17.98 6.62 -1.52
C ASP A 264 18.18 6.42 -0.03
N HIS A 265 19.23 5.68 0.36
CA HIS A 265 19.54 5.47 1.78
C HIS A 265 19.92 6.81 2.45
N ALA A 266 20.70 7.66 1.79
CA ALA A 266 21.05 9.00 2.29
C ALA A 266 19.78 9.85 2.48
N LEU A 267 18.90 9.87 1.48
CA LEU A 267 17.62 10.59 1.53
C LEU A 267 16.78 10.18 2.73
N TRP A 268 16.59 8.88 2.96
CA TRP A 268 15.79 8.39 4.09
C TRP A 268 16.47 8.65 5.44
N SER A 269 17.80 8.60 5.50
CA SER A 269 18.58 8.99 6.69
C SER A 269 18.37 10.45 7.05
N ASP A 270 18.45 11.35 6.08
CA ASP A 270 18.21 12.79 6.28
C ASP A 270 16.78 13.07 6.73
N ARG A 271 15.80 12.37 6.18
CA ARG A 271 14.39 12.46 6.59
C ARG A 271 14.16 12.01 8.02
N LEU A 272 14.78 10.89 8.42
CA LEU A 272 14.66 10.39 9.78
C LEU A 272 15.34 11.38 10.78
N ALA A 273 16.48 11.94 10.42
CA ALA A 273 17.15 12.96 11.22
C ALA A 273 16.33 14.26 11.34
N ASP A 274 15.65 14.66 10.26
CA ASP A 274 14.75 15.83 10.29
C ASP A 274 13.53 15.58 11.19
N LEU A 275 12.92 14.40 11.12
CA LEU A 275 11.85 13.99 12.02
C LEU A 275 12.30 14.01 13.48
N ALA A 276 13.50 13.52 13.80
CA ALA A 276 14.03 13.56 15.15
C ALA A 276 14.17 15.00 15.70
N ARG A 277 14.53 15.96 14.84
CA ARG A 277 14.57 17.37 15.23
C ARG A 277 13.18 17.97 15.46
N ARG A 278 12.20 17.62 14.62
CA ARG A 278 10.84 18.20 14.69
C ARG A 278 9.93 17.52 15.72
N THR A 279 10.18 16.27 16.05
CA THR A 279 9.38 15.47 16.98
C THR A 279 10.27 14.76 18.01
N PRO A 280 11.11 15.49 18.78
CA PRO A 280 12.11 14.88 19.65
C PRO A 280 11.51 13.96 20.72
N HIS A 281 10.26 14.17 21.11
CA HIS A 281 9.55 13.32 22.07
C HIS A 281 9.25 11.90 21.55
N LEU A 282 9.35 11.67 20.24
CA LEU A 282 9.19 10.34 19.61
C LEU A 282 10.51 9.59 19.45
N PHE A 283 11.62 10.17 19.89
CA PHE A 283 12.96 9.58 19.77
C PHE A 283 13.65 9.51 21.14
N ARG A 284 14.47 8.48 21.33
CA ARG A 284 15.47 8.46 22.39
C ARG A 284 16.74 9.17 21.90
N PRO A 285 17.50 9.83 22.79
CA PRO A 285 18.83 10.30 22.42
C PRO A 285 19.65 9.12 21.88
N LEU A 286 20.31 9.32 20.75
CA LEU A 286 21.29 8.35 20.26
C LEU A 286 22.37 8.17 21.34
N PRO A 287 22.78 6.94 21.68
CA PRO A 287 23.92 6.76 22.55
C PRO A 287 25.11 7.50 21.91
N GLN A 288 25.65 8.48 22.63
CA GLN A 288 26.87 9.15 22.16
C GLN A 288 27.92 8.05 21.97
N LYS A 289 28.41 7.87 20.74
CA LYS A 289 29.57 7.00 20.50
C LYS A 289 30.67 7.53 21.41
N GLY A 290 30.90 6.82 22.52
CA GLY A 290 31.99 7.14 23.41
C GLY A 290 33.27 7.23 22.60
N THR A 291 33.89 8.40 22.58
CA THR A 291 35.28 8.58 22.21
C THR A 291 36.09 7.63 23.09
N ARG A 292 36.41 6.46 22.56
CA ARG A 292 37.49 5.62 23.12
C ARG A 292 38.77 5.98 22.42
#